data_4885b3e8bf39e7d84fceeff0a00fac61
#
_entry.id   4885b3e8bf39e7d84fceeff0a00fac61
#
_cell.length_a   1.000
_cell.length_b   1.000
_cell.length_c   1.000
_cell.angle_alpha   90.00
_cell.angle_beta   90.00
_cell.angle_gamma   90.00
#
_symmetry.space_group_name_H-M   'P 1'
#
loop_
_entity.id
_entity.type
_entity.pdbx_description
1 polymer ?
#
loop_
_entity_poly.entity_id
_entity_poly.type
_entity_poly.pdbx_seq_one_letter_code
_entity_poly.pdbx_strand_id
1 'polypeptide(L)'
;MGWSYRIATIRGIDLKVHVTFAVLVLIVASNWASLGPVGVAFGAGLIVLLFACVTLHEFGHAIAAQHYGIPVREIVLLPIGGIAFLGRAARDPMQELVIAAAGPAVNVAVIALLAPVLYVIGEPLSAAPALLRPGGAPPSFAEALH
;
A
#
# COMPACT_ATOMS: atom_id res chain seq x y z
N MET A 1 -2.29 -10.75 -19.37
CA MET A 1 -0.86 -10.50 -19.05
C MET A 1 -0.34 -11.73 -18.30
N GLY A 2 0.63 -12.45 -18.87
CA GLY A 2 1.03 -13.80 -18.38
C GLY A 2 1.87 -13.85 -17.10
N TRP A 3 2.13 -12.72 -16.43
CA TRP A 3 3.05 -12.64 -15.29
C TRP A 3 2.40 -12.04 -14.03
N SER A 4 1.07 -12.06 -13.95
CA SER A 4 0.32 -11.56 -12.79
C SER A 4 -0.48 -12.70 -12.18
N TYR A 5 -0.34 -12.90 -10.87
CA TYR A 5 -1.01 -13.93 -10.11
C TYR A 5 -2.15 -13.33 -9.30
N ARG A 6 -3.33 -13.93 -9.38
CA ARG A 6 -4.48 -13.53 -8.56
C ARG A 6 -4.29 -14.03 -7.13
N ILE A 7 -4.31 -13.10 -6.18
CA ILE A 7 -4.16 -13.39 -4.75
C ILE A 7 -5.49 -13.36 -3.99
N ALA A 8 -6.46 -12.58 -4.47
CA ALA A 8 -7.79 -12.48 -3.85
C ALA A 8 -8.83 -12.02 -4.86
N THR A 9 -10.12 -12.21 -4.54
CA THR A 9 -11.25 -11.58 -5.22
C THR A 9 -12.15 -10.95 -4.16
N ILE A 10 -12.31 -9.62 -4.22
CA ILE A 10 -13.07 -8.83 -3.24
C ILE A 10 -14.12 -8.02 -3.99
N ARG A 11 -15.41 -8.17 -3.65
CA ARG A 11 -16.53 -7.49 -4.30
C ARG A 11 -16.56 -7.67 -5.84
N GLY A 12 -16.11 -8.84 -6.34
CA GLY A 12 -16.03 -9.12 -7.77
C GLY A 12 -14.83 -8.50 -8.48
N ILE A 13 -13.90 -7.88 -7.74
CA ILE A 13 -12.65 -7.33 -8.25
C ILE A 13 -11.53 -8.32 -7.97
N ASP A 14 -10.85 -8.79 -9.01
CA ASP A 14 -9.68 -9.64 -8.88
C ASP A 14 -8.45 -8.80 -8.51
N LEU A 15 -7.88 -9.07 -7.33
CA LEU A 15 -6.59 -8.50 -6.91
C LEU A 15 -5.47 -9.39 -7.41
N LYS A 16 -4.60 -8.81 -8.24
CA LYS A 16 -3.45 -9.51 -8.85
C LYS A 16 -2.15 -8.82 -8.48
N VAL A 17 -1.09 -9.62 -8.32
CA VAL A 17 0.27 -9.15 -8.10
C VAL A 17 1.14 -9.56 -9.27
N HIS A 18 1.86 -8.62 -9.85
CA HIS A 18 2.80 -8.90 -10.92
C HIS A 18 4.10 -9.48 -10.34
N VAL A 19 4.76 -10.40 -11.06
CA VAL A 19 6.00 -11.07 -10.61
C VAL A 19 7.11 -10.07 -10.25
N THR A 20 7.17 -8.92 -10.90
CA THR A 20 8.15 -7.87 -10.61
C THR A 20 8.01 -7.27 -9.21
N PHE A 21 6.85 -7.43 -8.57
CA PHE A 21 6.67 -7.06 -7.17
C PHE A 21 7.56 -7.91 -6.24
N ALA A 22 7.68 -9.21 -6.50
CA ALA A 22 8.57 -10.07 -5.71
C ALA A 22 10.03 -9.61 -5.83
N VAL A 23 10.44 -9.17 -7.02
CA VAL A 23 11.78 -8.59 -7.24
C VAL A 23 11.97 -7.33 -6.40
N LEU A 24 10.97 -6.44 -6.37
CA LEU A 24 11.02 -5.24 -5.52
C LEU A 24 11.16 -5.60 -4.03
N VAL A 25 10.39 -6.57 -3.55
CA VAL A 25 10.49 -7.05 -2.15
C VAL A 25 11.91 -7.53 -1.84
N LEU A 26 12.51 -8.32 -2.73
CA LEU A 26 13.87 -8.81 -2.56
C LEU A 26 14.91 -7.69 -2.55
N ILE A 27 14.79 -6.72 -3.46
CA ILE A 27 15.70 -5.55 -3.53
C ILE A 27 15.59 -4.74 -2.24
N VAL A 28 14.38 -4.42 -1.78
CA VAL A 28 14.20 -3.61 -0.57
C VAL A 28 14.67 -4.38 0.66
N ALA A 29 14.31 -5.66 0.80
CA ALA A 29 14.76 -6.48 1.91
C ALA A 29 16.28 -6.60 1.96
N SER A 30 16.97 -6.69 0.81
CA SER A 30 18.43 -6.80 0.75
C SER A 30 19.14 -5.54 1.28
N ASN A 31 18.54 -4.35 1.20
CA ASN A 31 19.11 -3.13 1.78
C ASN A 31 19.26 -3.20 3.31
N TRP A 32 18.52 -4.10 3.97
CA TRP A 32 18.54 -4.32 5.41
C TRP A 32 19.32 -5.59 5.80
N ALA A 33 19.97 -6.25 4.85
CA ALA A 33 20.66 -7.51 5.08
C ALA A 33 21.85 -7.39 6.05
N SER A 34 22.45 -6.21 6.16
CA SER A 34 23.51 -5.92 7.15
C SER A 34 23.06 -6.08 8.60
N LEU A 35 21.76 -6.00 8.87
CA LEU A 35 21.14 -6.22 10.18
C LEU A 35 20.72 -7.69 10.40
N GLY A 36 21.18 -8.60 9.53
CA GLY A 36 20.87 -10.02 9.62
C GLY A 36 19.42 -10.35 9.24
N PRO A 37 18.91 -11.55 9.60
CA PRO A 37 17.58 -12.02 9.22
C PRO A 37 16.44 -11.11 9.68
N VAL A 38 16.59 -10.45 10.84
CA VAL A 38 15.60 -9.52 11.40
C VAL A 38 15.49 -8.28 10.50
N GLY A 39 16.62 -7.74 10.04
CA GLY A 39 16.63 -6.61 9.10
C GLY A 39 15.94 -6.96 7.79
N VAL A 40 16.24 -8.12 7.22
CA VAL A 40 15.58 -8.60 5.98
C VAL A 40 14.06 -8.72 6.18
N ALA A 41 13.60 -9.30 7.29
CA ALA A 41 12.19 -9.42 7.60
C ALA A 41 11.51 -8.05 7.76
N PHE A 42 12.20 -7.10 8.40
CA PHE A 42 11.74 -5.72 8.56
C PHE A 42 11.59 -5.02 7.19
N GLY A 43 12.61 -5.05 6.34
CA GLY A 43 12.55 -4.47 5.00
C GLY A 43 11.45 -5.08 4.12
N ALA A 44 11.28 -6.39 4.17
CA ALA A 44 10.18 -7.08 3.48
C ALA A 44 8.81 -6.66 4.04
N GLY A 45 8.68 -6.55 5.37
CA GLY A 45 7.46 -6.11 6.03
C GLY A 45 7.05 -4.69 5.65
N LEU A 46 8.01 -3.76 5.59
CA LEU A 46 7.76 -2.37 5.17
C LEU A 46 7.18 -2.31 3.76
N ILE A 47 7.76 -3.04 2.80
CA ILE A 47 7.26 -3.00 1.42
C ILE A 47 5.89 -3.65 1.30
N VAL A 48 5.64 -4.74 2.02
CA VAL A 48 4.32 -5.38 2.05
C VAL A 48 3.27 -4.44 2.65
N LEU A 49 3.59 -3.74 3.73
CA LEU A 49 2.70 -2.77 4.36
C LEU A 49 2.41 -1.57 3.43
N LEU A 50 3.45 -1.04 2.77
CA LEU A 50 3.29 0.01 1.76
C LEU A 50 2.30 -0.42 0.67
N PHE A 51 2.46 -1.64 0.15
CA PHE A 51 1.56 -2.13 -0.90
C PHE A 51 0.16 -2.50 -0.39
N ALA A 52 0.01 -2.83 0.89
CA ALA A 52 -1.31 -2.91 1.52
C ALA A 52 -2.02 -1.55 1.47
N CYS A 53 -1.32 -0.46 1.82
CA CYS A 53 -1.86 0.91 1.70
C CYS A 53 -2.19 1.28 0.25
N VAL A 54 -1.32 0.95 -0.71
CA VAL A 54 -1.57 1.16 -2.15
C VAL A 54 -2.80 0.36 -2.58
N THR A 55 -2.94 -0.88 -2.14
CA THR A 55 -4.11 -1.72 -2.45
C THR A 55 -5.40 -1.10 -1.93
N LEU A 56 -5.41 -0.62 -0.69
CA LEU A 56 -6.56 0.08 -0.11
C LEU A 56 -6.91 1.35 -0.87
N HIS A 57 -5.91 2.11 -1.30
CA HIS A 57 -6.08 3.30 -2.13
C HIS A 57 -6.77 2.96 -3.47
N GLU A 58 -6.28 1.94 -4.18
CA GLU A 58 -6.90 1.49 -5.44
C GLU A 58 -8.33 0.96 -5.23
N PHE A 59 -8.57 0.27 -4.11
CA PHE A 59 -9.93 -0.13 -3.73
C PHE A 59 -10.85 1.08 -3.49
N GLY A 60 -10.33 2.19 -2.97
CA GLY A 60 -11.06 3.44 -2.85
C GLY A 60 -11.62 3.90 -4.20
N HIS A 61 -10.76 4.01 -5.20
CA HIS A 61 -11.15 4.34 -6.58
C HIS A 61 -12.14 3.32 -7.15
N ALA A 62 -11.85 2.03 -6.98
CA ALA A 62 -12.66 0.95 -7.54
C ALA A 62 -14.08 0.90 -6.95
N ILE A 63 -14.22 1.08 -5.63
CA ILE A 63 -15.52 1.10 -4.95
C ILE A 63 -16.32 2.34 -5.37
N ALA A 64 -15.69 3.51 -5.46
CA ALA A 64 -16.33 4.72 -5.96
C ALA A 64 -16.80 4.54 -7.42
N ALA A 65 -15.99 3.94 -8.28
CA ALA A 65 -16.37 3.62 -9.64
C ALA A 65 -17.57 2.66 -9.70
N GLN A 66 -17.56 1.59 -8.90
CA GLN A 66 -18.68 0.66 -8.81
C GLN A 66 -19.98 1.34 -8.33
N HIS A 67 -19.88 2.32 -7.43
CA HIS A 67 -21.04 3.10 -6.97
C HIS A 67 -21.72 3.84 -8.14
N TYR A 68 -20.96 4.31 -9.11
CA TYR A 68 -21.47 4.92 -10.34
C TYR A 68 -21.80 3.90 -11.45
N GLY A 69 -21.85 2.61 -11.12
CA GLY A 69 -22.15 1.54 -12.09
C GLY A 69 -21.04 1.34 -13.12
N ILE A 70 -19.82 1.76 -12.83
CA ILE A 70 -18.64 1.49 -13.66
C ILE A 70 -18.05 0.15 -13.20
N PRO A 71 -18.07 -0.89 -14.04
CA PRO A 71 -17.52 -2.18 -13.64
C PRO A 71 -16.01 -2.10 -13.52
N VAL A 72 -15.49 -2.61 -12.41
CA VAL A 72 -14.04 -2.78 -12.20
C VAL A 72 -13.76 -4.28 -12.17
N ARG A 73 -12.92 -4.77 -13.06
CA ARG A 73 -12.64 -6.20 -13.22
C ARG A 73 -11.50 -6.67 -12.36
N GLU A 74 -10.40 -5.93 -12.38
CA GLU A 74 -9.19 -6.31 -11.69
C GLU A 74 -8.36 -5.10 -11.27
N ILE A 75 -7.58 -5.29 -10.20
CA ILE A 75 -6.52 -4.39 -9.75
C ILE A 75 -5.23 -5.18 -9.84
N VAL A 76 -4.23 -4.64 -10.54
CA VAL A 76 -2.90 -5.26 -10.68
C VAL A 76 -1.88 -4.42 -9.94
N LEU A 77 -1.20 -5.02 -8.96
CA LEU A 77 -0.11 -4.40 -8.20
C LEU A 77 1.21 -4.59 -8.96
N LEU A 78 1.84 -3.47 -9.31
CA LEU A 78 3.15 -3.39 -9.94
C LEU A 78 4.14 -2.67 -9.00
N PRO A 79 5.46 -2.75 -9.21
CA PRO A 79 6.45 -2.03 -8.42
C PRO A 79 6.25 -0.51 -8.36
N ILE A 80 5.62 0.05 -9.40
CA ILE A 80 5.36 1.49 -9.53
C ILE A 80 4.02 1.93 -8.92
N GLY A 81 3.20 0.98 -8.42
CA GLY A 81 1.87 1.24 -7.85
C GLY A 81 0.81 0.25 -8.31
N GLY A 82 -0.46 0.55 -8.03
CA GLY A 82 -1.61 -0.22 -8.50
C GLY A 82 -2.18 0.32 -9.81
N ILE A 83 -2.78 -0.55 -10.60
CA ILE A 83 -3.54 -0.19 -11.80
C ILE A 83 -4.90 -0.89 -11.72
N ALA A 84 -5.99 -0.09 -11.65
CA ALA A 84 -7.36 -0.59 -11.72
C ALA A 84 -7.86 -0.59 -13.18
N PHE A 85 -8.39 -1.71 -13.63
CA PHE A 85 -8.98 -1.84 -14.97
C PHE A 85 -10.48 -1.58 -14.93
N LEU A 86 -10.87 -0.35 -15.31
CA LEU A 86 -12.26 0.07 -15.42
C LEU A 86 -12.85 -0.35 -16.75
N GLY A 87 -14.07 -0.85 -16.74
CA GLY A 87 -14.77 -1.30 -17.97
C GLY A 87 -15.24 -0.16 -18.88
N ARG A 88 -15.32 1.07 -18.36
CA ARG A 88 -15.63 2.30 -19.11
C ARG A 88 -15.13 3.53 -18.36
N ALA A 89 -14.99 4.65 -19.06
CA ALA A 89 -14.72 5.95 -18.44
C ALA A 89 -15.95 6.48 -17.68
N ALA A 90 -15.70 7.43 -16.75
CA ALA A 90 -16.76 8.22 -16.16
C ALA A 90 -17.48 9.05 -17.24
N ARG A 91 -18.79 9.30 -17.05
CA ARG A 91 -19.62 10.04 -18.01
C ARG A 91 -19.71 11.52 -17.70
N ASP A 92 -19.40 11.88 -16.47
CA ASP A 92 -19.60 13.19 -15.90
C ASP A 92 -18.31 13.59 -15.13
N PRO A 93 -17.82 14.82 -15.28
CA PRO A 93 -16.65 15.32 -14.57
C PRO A 93 -16.75 15.18 -13.04
N MET A 94 -17.96 15.31 -12.47
CA MET A 94 -18.17 15.13 -11.03
C MET A 94 -17.94 13.66 -10.61
N GLN A 95 -18.38 12.70 -11.43
CA GLN A 95 -18.10 11.28 -11.17
C GLN A 95 -16.58 11.02 -11.20
N GLU A 96 -15.89 11.58 -12.20
CA GLU A 96 -14.44 11.48 -12.32
C GLU A 96 -13.72 12.04 -11.10
N LEU A 97 -14.14 13.25 -10.64
CA LEU A 97 -13.58 13.89 -9.46
C LEU A 97 -13.79 13.04 -8.20
N VAL A 98 -15.00 12.51 -7.97
CA VAL A 98 -15.29 11.67 -6.80
C VAL A 98 -14.48 10.39 -6.84
N ILE A 99 -14.39 9.73 -8.00
CA ILE A 99 -13.58 8.52 -8.17
C ILE A 99 -12.10 8.86 -7.89
N ALA A 100 -11.58 9.95 -8.46
CA ALA A 100 -10.19 10.37 -8.27
C ALA A 100 -9.88 10.73 -6.80
N ALA A 101 -10.82 11.34 -6.09
CA ALA A 101 -10.65 11.71 -4.68
C ALA A 101 -10.78 10.51 -3.72
N ALA A 102 -11.44 9.43 -4.12
CA ALA A 102 -11.73 8.30 -3.24
C ALA A 102 -10.48 7.55 -2.79
N GLY A 103 -9.46 7.39 -3.65
CA GLY A 103 -8.19 6.79 -3.28
C GLY A 103 -7.44 7.57 -2.19
N PRO A 104 -7.14 8.86 -2.42
CA PRO A 104 -6.55 9.72 -1.39
C PRO A 104 -7.37 9.77 -0.08
N ALA A 105 -8.71 9.78 -0.17
CA ALA A 105 -9.58 9.79 1.01
C ALA A 105 -9.39 8.53 1.88
N VAL A 106 -9.18 7.36 1.26
CA VAL A 106 -8.84 6.14 1.99
C VAL A 106 -7.51 6.29 2.72
N ASN A 107 -6.48 6.87 2.09
CA ASN A 107 -5.19 7.09 2.75
C ASN A 107 -5.33 8.04 3.95
N VAL A 108 -6.12 9.11 3.82
CA VAL A 108 -6.42 10.03 4.94
C VAL A 108 -7.12 9.28 6.07
N ALA A 109 -8.09 8.41 5.76
CA ALA A 109 -8.78 7.59 6.76
C ALA A 109 -7.80 6.62 7.47
N VAL A 110 -6.88 5.98 6.73
CA VAL A 110 -5.84 5.12 7.30
C VAL A 110 -4.94 5.91 8.24
N ILE A 111 -4.49 7.10 7.84
CA ILE A 111 -3.67 7.97 8.69
C ILE A 111 -4.44 8.37 9.95
N ALA A 112 -5.70 8.80 9.81
CA ALA A 112 -6.53 9.19 10.94
C ALA A 112 -6.77 8.05 11.95
N LEU A 113 -6.80 6.80 11.47
CA LEU A 113 -6.93 5.62 12.30
C LEU A 113 -5.60 5.25 13.00
N LEU A 114 -4.48 5.33 12.28
CA LEU A 114 -3.19 4.88 12.79
C LEU A 114 -2.48 5.93 13.65
N ALA A 115 -2.64 7.24 13.37
CA ALA A 115 -1.96 8.30 14.09
C ALA A 115 -2.24 8.29 15.62
N PRO A 116 -3.49 8.11 16.10
CA PRO A 116 -3.75 7.99 17.53
C PRO A 116 -3.08 6.76 18.15
N VAL A 117 -3.04 5.63 17.43
CA VAL A 117 -2.38 4.41 17.90
C VAL A 117 -0.88 4.65 18.07
N LEU A 118 -0.23 5.23 17.05
CA LEU A 118 1.19 5.58 17.10
C LEU A 118 1.50 6.55 18.23
N TYR A 119 0.63 7.55 18.44
CA TYR A 119 0.78 8.49 19.55
C TYR A 119 0.72 7.81 20.92
N VAL A 120 -0.20 6.84 21.10
CA VAL A 120 -0.36 6.10 22.38
C VAL A 120 0.84 5.19 22.66
N ILE A 121 1.44 4.58 21.62
CA ILE A 121 2.64 3.72 21.78
C ILE A 121 3.94 4.54 21.88
N GLY A 122 3.87 5.87 21.87
CA GLY A 122 5.02 6.76 22.11
C GLY A 122 5.91 7.01 20.90
N GLU A 123 5.48 6.58 19.69
CA GLU A 123 6.23 6.84 18.46
C GLU A 123 5.79 8.17 17.82
N PRO A 124 6.62 9.23 17.86
CA PRO A 124 6.26 10.48 17.19
C PRO A 124 6.27 10.30 15.66
N LEU A 125 5.26 10.86 14.98
CA LEU A 125 5.21 10.87 13.51
C LEU A 125 6.48 11.46 12.86
N SER A 126 7.24 12.27 13.59
CA SER A 126 8.54 12.83 13.17
C SER A 126 9.63 11.77 13.00
N ALA A 127 9.49 10.60 13.62
CA ALA A 127 10.45 9.49 13.48
C ALA A 127 10.30 8.71 12.17
N ALA A 128 9.17 8.82 11.49
CA ALA A 128 8.90 8.07 10.25
C ALA A 128 9.98 8.22 9.16
N PRO A 129 10.58 9.42 8.91
CA PRO A 129 11.65 9.55 7.94
C PRO A 129 12.94 8.81 8.33
N ALA A 130 13.20 8.62 9.65
CA ALA A 130 14.38 7.90 10.13
C ALA A 130 14.27 6.39 9.89
N LEU A 131 13.06 5.85 10.01
CA LEU A 131 12.76 4.42 9.75
C LEU A 131 12.95 4.02 8.29
N LEU A 132 12.88 4.99 7.35
CA LEU A 132 12.98 4.75 5.92
C LEU A 132 14.42 4.86 5.39
N ARG A 133 15.43 5.18 6.24
CA ARG A 133 16.82 5.29 5.81
C ARG A 133 17.46 3.90 5.66
N PRO A 134 17.97 3.55 4.47
CA PRO A 134 18.74 2.33 4.28
C PRO A 134 19.95 2.34 5.22
N GLY A 135 20.10 1.29 6.04
CA GLY A 135 21.19 1.16 7.01
C GLY A 135 20.96 1.81 8.39
N GLY A 136 19.83 2.46 8.60
CA GLY A 136 19.40 2.84 9.94
C GLY A 136 19.03 1.58 10.72
N ALA A 137 19.63 1.34 11.90
CA ALA A 137 19.17 0.28 12.76
C ALA A 137 17.70 0.55 13.14
N PRO A 138 16.83 -0.47 13.13
CA PRO A 138 15.51 -0.31 13.72
C PRO A 138 15.71 0.14 15.17
N PRO A 139 14.92 1.12 15.67
CA PRO A 139 15.02 1.53 17.07
C PRO A 139 14.88 0.26 17.91
N SER A 140 15.85 0.05 18.81
CA SER A 140 15.76 -1.06 19.73
C SER A 140 14.50 -0.85 20.58
N PHE A 141 13.72 -1.90 20.83
CA PHE A 141 12.56 -1.84 21.73
C PHE A 141 12.88 -1.20 23.09
N ALA A 142 14.17 -1.20 23.47
CA ALA A 142 14.67 -0.56 24.70
C ALA A 142 14.76 0.97 24.59
N GLU A 143 14.95 1.54 23.41
CA GLU A 143 14.97 3.01 23.21
C GLU A 143 13.56 3.60 23.06
N ALA A 144 12.57 2.76 22.77
CA ALA A 144 11.16 3.16 22.70
C ALA A 144 10.48 3.24 24.10
N LEU A 145 11.18 2.88 25.19
CA LEU A 145 10.65 2.86 26.56
C LEU A 145 11.23 3.97 27.46
N HIS A 146 11.99 4.89 26.90
CA HIS A 146 12.49 6.10 27.52
C HIS A 146 12.05 7.33 26.74
#